data_c1a53b90785a0c7a83a9ece0ae6e5d68
#
_entry.id   c1a53b90785a0c7a83a9ece0ae6e5d68
#
_cell.length_a   1.000
_cell.length_b   1.000
_cell.length_c   1.000
_cell.angle_alpha   90.00
_cell.angle_beta   90.00
_cell.angle_gamma   90.00
#
_symmetry.space_group_name_H-M   'P 1'
#
loop_
_entity.id
_entity.type
_entity.pdbx_description
1 polymer ?
#
loop_
_entity_poly.entity_id
_entity_poly.type
_entity_poly.pdbx_seq_one_letter_code
_entity_poly.pdbx_strand_id
1 'polypeptide(L)'
;FLGMVVTAVFWMPALMKGVGALASLTGPSATVAHANIQKNQRRIAATGAALLIGVTLVSTIATGAASAKETMNGALATRYSVDIVAMGDDISQQMVKDVADINGVSDTLYAPAVSVTLEKADGTQPTSALLVGVKNIDQVKQVMRANLGNASIDSDGVLMPTYNAQTGKELQFANGTADFSTEWNQDGDATRSLTLQANQADYRRVSAQYG
;
A
#
# COMPACT_ATOMS: atom_id res chain seq x y z
N PHE A 1 -14.13 25.72 -2.15
CA PHE A 1 -15.20 25.08 -2.93
C PHE A 1 -16.55 25.72 -2.64
N LEU A 2 -17.00 25.77 -1.39
CA LEU A 2 -18.29 26.36 -0.98
C LEU A 2 -18.42 27.83 -1.44
N GLY A 3 -17.35 28.63 -1.32
CA GLY A 3 -17.28 30.00 -1.81
C GLY A 3 -17.54 30.13 -3.31
N MET A 4 -17.01 29.20 -4.11
CA MET A 4 -17.22 29.22 -5.58
C MET A 4 -18.66 28.91 -5.96
N VAL A 5 -19.32 28.00 -5.23
CA VAL A 5 -20.76 27.70 -5.45
C VAL A 5 -21.63 28.88 -5.07
N VAL A 6 -21.34 29.56 -3.95
CA VAL A 6 -22.08 30.73 -3.50
C VAL A 6 -21.88 31.91 -4.48
N THR A 7 -20.65 32.12 -4.95
CA THR A 7 -20.36 33.19 -5.93
C THR A 7 -20.87 32.88 -7.33
N ALA A 8 -21.17 31.61 -7.66
CA ALA A 8 -21.74 31.23 -8.96
C ALA A 8 -23.06 31.96 -9.29
N VAL A 9 -23.86 32.25 -8.27
CA VAL A 9 -25.10 33.02 -8.43
C VAL A 9 -24.85 34.41 -9.04
N PHE A 10 -23.68 35.00 -8.78
CA PHE A 10 -23.35 36.36 -9.28
C PHE A 10 -22.69 36.34 -10.65
N TRP A 11 -21.81 35.44 -10.96
CA TRP A 11 -21.09 35.41 -12.23
C TRP A 11 -21.77 34.58 -13.32
N MET A 12 -22.60 33.59 -12.94
CA MET A 12 -23.35 32.76 -13.88
C MET A 12 -24.25 33.55 -14.84
N PRO A 13 -25.01 34.60 -14.40
CA PRO A 13 -25.78 35.44 -15.30
C PRO A 13 -24.92 36.19 -16.29
N ALA A 14 -23.75 36.68 -15.90
CA ALA A 14 -22.82 37.37 -16.79
C ALA A 14 -22.24 36.40 -17.86
N LEU A 15 -21.89 35.21 -17.48
CA LEU A 15 -21.41 34.17 -18.37
C LEU A 15 -22.49 33.73 -19.36
N MET A 16 -23.74 33.56 -18.89
CA MET A 16 -24.88 33.22 -19.75
C MET A 16 -25.21 34.33 -20.74
N LYS A 17 -25.06 35.61 -20.37
CA LYS A 17 -25.19 36.72 -21.32
C LYS A 17 -24.13 36.67 -22.40
N GLY A 18 -22.88 36.40 -22.05
CA GLY A 18 -21.77 36.29 -23.01
C GLY A 18 -21.95 35.12 -23.98
N VAL A 19 -22.23 33.92 -23.45
CA VAL A 19 -22.48 32.73 -24.28
C VAL A 19 -23.72 32.89 -25.15
N GLY A 20 -24.81 33.48 -24.61
CA GLY A 20 -26.02 33.72 -25.35
C GLY A 20 -25.84 34.78 -26.46
N ALA A 21 -25.01 35.80 -26.27
CA ALA A 21 -24.67 36.77 -27.29
C ALA A 21 -23.87 36.14 -28.43
N LEU A 22 -22.91 35.27 -28.11
CA LEU A 22 -22.15 34.48 -29.10
C LEU A 22 -23.08 33.52 -29.88
N ALA A 23 -23.98 32.81 -29.18
CA ALA A 23 -24.92 31.89 -29.78
C ALA A 23 -25.91 32.57 -30.69
N SER A 24 -26.33 33.81 -30.38
CA SER A 24 -27.26 34.58 -31.21
C SER A 24 -26.72 34.89 -32.62
N LEU A 25 -25.42 34.82 -32.83
CA LEU A 25 -24.77 34.93 -34.14
C LEU A 25 -25.03 33.74 -35.06
N THR A 26 -25.51 32.62 -34.50
CA THR A 26 -25.73 31.39 -35.29
C THR A 26 -27.11 31.25 -35.91
N GLY A 27 -28.07 32.19 -35.60
CA GLY A 27 -29.36 32.23 -36.29
C GLY A 27 -30.55 32.65 -35.41
N PRO A 28 -31.74 32.79 -36.02
CA PRO A 28 -32.94 33.30 -35.35
C PRO A 28 -33.44 32.46 -34.19
N SER A 29 -33.27 31.13 -34.29
CA SER A 29 -33.66 30.19 -33.21
C SER A 29 -32.81 30.37 -31.95
N ALA A 30 -31.53 30.67 -32.10
CA ALA A 30 -30.63 30.94 -30.99
C ALA A 30 -30.96 32.29 -30.31
N THR A 31 -31.40 33.28 -31.07
CA THR A 31 -31.85 34.57 -30.52
C THR A 31 -33.10 34.43 -29.66
N VAL A 32 -34.08 33.60 -30.08
CA VAL A 32 -35.28 33.29 -29.29
C VAL A 32 -34.94 32.51 -28.02
N ALA A 33 -34.04 31.52 -28.11
CA ALA A 33 -33.56 30.78 -26.96
C ALA A 33 -32.86 31.71 -25.94
N HIS A 34 -32.01 32.62 -26.41
CA HIS A 34 -31.35 33.62 -25.57
C HIS A 34 -32.33 34.52 -24.83
N ALA A 35 -33.36 35.02 -25.53
CA ALA A 35 -34.42 35.86 -24.94
C ALA A 35 -35.21 35.07 -23.85
N ASN A 36 -35.50 33.78 -24.07
CA ASN A 36 -36.18 32.95 -23.09
C ASN A 36 -35.30 32.65 -21.85
N ILE A 37 -34.01 32.46 -22.04
CA ILE A 37 -33.05 32.31 -20.96
C ILE A 37 -33.01 33.56 -20.08
N GLN A 38 -33.01 34.73 -20.70
CA GLN A 38 -33.00 36.01 -19.96
C GLN A 38 -34.29 36.27 -19.17
N LYS A 39 -35.45 35.83 -19.66
CA LYS A 39 -36.73 35.99 -18.95
C LYS A 39 -36.83 35.08 -17.71
N ASN A 40 -36.16 33.96 -17.70
CA ASN A 40 -36.28 32.94 -16.63
C ASN A 40 -34.97 32.70 -15.88
N GLN A 41 -34.16 33.72 -15.65
CA GLN A 41 -32.81 33.63 -15.06
C GLN A 41 -32.77 32.84 -13.73
N ARG A 42 -33.74 33.05 -12.84
CA ARG A 42 -33.80 32.34 -11.55
C ARG A 42 -33.99 30.84 -11.69
N ARG A 43 -34.83 30.41 -12.63
CA ARG A 43 -35.12 29.00 -12.88
C ARG A 43 -33.92 28.31 -13.50
N ILE A 44 -33.24 28.97 -14.43
CA ILE A 44 -32.03 28.44 -15.08
C ILE A 44 -30.87 28.37 -14.10
N ALA A 45 -30.71 29.43 -13.27
CA ALA A 45 -29.70 29.41 -12.22
C ALA A 45 -29.91 28.27 -11.23
N ALA A 46 -31.17 27.98 -10.83
CA ALA A 46 -31.48 26.89 -9.93
C ALA A 46 -31.17 25.49 -10.53
N THR A 47 -31.55 25.28 -11.81
CA THR A 47 -31.25 24.02 -12.51
C THR A 47 -29.74 23.86 -12.77
N GLY A 48 -29.08 24.95 -13.14
CA GLY A 48 -27.62 24.95 -13.32
C GLY A 48 -26.84 24.66 -12.02
N ALA A 49 -27.31 25.25 -10.91
CA ALA A 49 -26.73 24.97 -9.59
C ALA A 49 -26.93 23.49 -9.17
N ALA A 50 -28.12 22.94 -9.40
CA ALA A 50 -28.37 21.51 -9.10
C ALA A 50 -27.50 20.57 -9.92
N LEU A 51 -27.32 20.83 -11.22
CA LEU A 51 -26.41 20.08 -12.08
C LEU A 51 -24.95 20.22 -11.62
N LEU A 52 -24.54 21.45 -11.30
CA LEU A 52 -23.17 21.70 -10.82
C LEU A 52 -22.89 20.92 -9.52
N ILE A 53 -23.83 20.95 -8.58
CA ILE A 53 -23.71 20.18 -7.32
C ILE A 53 -23.61 18.68 -7.63
N GLY A 54 -24.48 18.16 -8.51
CA GLY A 54 -24.47 16.75 -8.88
C GLY A 54 -23.15 16.30 -9.53
N VAL A 55 -22.69 17.04 -10.54
CA VAL A 55 -21.41 16.73 -11.22
C VAL A 55 -20.24 16.84 -10.25
N THR A 56 -20.24 17.85 -9.39
CA THR A 56 -19.17 18.03 -8.42
C THR A 56 -19.14 16.92 -7.39
N LEU A 57 -20.32 16.50 -6.90
CA LEU A 57 -20.41 15.40 -5.94
C LEU A 57 -19.84 14.10 -6.54
N VAL A 58 -20.27 13.77 -7.76
CA VAL A 58 -19.76 12.58 -8.47
C VAL A 58 -18.26 12.67 -8.70
N SER A 59 -17.76 13.83 -9.16
CA SER A 59 -16.33 14.03 -9.40
C SER A 59 -15.52 13.93 -8.10
N THR A 60 -16.02 14.48 -7.00
CA THR A 60 -15.34 14.42 -5.70
C THR A 60 -15.27 12.99 -5.18
N ILE A 61 -16.36 12.22 -5.30
CA ILE A 61 -16.38 10.81 -4.90
C ILE A 61 -15.41 9.99 -5.77
N ALA A 62 -15.44 10.18 -7.09
CA ALA A 62 -14.56 9.47 -8.01
C ALA A 62 -13.08 9.77 -7.73
N THR A 63 -12.73 11.06 -7.55
CA THR A 63 -11.36 11.48 -7.24
C THR A 63 -10.94 10.96 -5.85
N GLY A 64 -11.82 11.05 -4.85
CA GLY A 64 -11.56 10.53 -3.51
C GLY A 64 -11.31 9.04 -3.50
N ALA A 65 -12.12 8.27 -4.22
CA ALA A 65 -11.95 6.82 -4.35
C ALA A 65 -10.63 6.45 -5.06
N ALA A 66 -10.28 7.16 -6.14
CA ALA A 66 -9.02 6.96 -6.84
C ALA A 66 -7.82 7.28 -5.95
N SER A 67 -7.85 8.41 -5.22
CA SER A 67 -6.79 8.79 -4.28
C SER A 67 -6.66 7.81 -3.13
N ALA A 68 -7.77 7.33 -2.57
CA ALA A 68 -7.76 6.34 -1.51
C ALA A 68 -7.14 5.02 -1.97
N LYS A 69 -7.48 4.55 -3.18
CA LYS A 69 -6.90 3.34 -3.78
C LYS A 69 -5.39 3.48 -3.95
N GLU A 70 -4.92 4.60 -4.49
CA GLU A 70 -3.50 4.85 -4.70
C GLU A 70 -2.74 4.94 -3.37
N THR A 71 -3.31 5.63 -2.38
CA THR A 71 -2.74 5.72 -1.04
C THR A 71 -2.66 4.36 -0.36
N MET A 72 -3.70 3.52 -0.49
CA MET A 72 -3.68 2.16 0.07
C MET A 72 -2.62 1.29 -0.60
N ASN A 73 -2.54 1.30 -1.93
CA ASN A 73 -1.53 0.54 -2.66
C ASN A 73 -0.12 0.99 -2.28
N GLY A 74 0.13 2.30 -2.21
CA GLY A 74 1.40 2.86 -1.76
C GLY A 74 1.73 2.49 -0.31
N ALA A 75 0.74 2.57 0.59
CA ALA A 75 0.94 2.23 2.00
C ALA A 75 1.25 0.73 2.21
N LEU A 76 0.60 -0.15 1.44
CA LEU A 76 0.89 -1.59 1.49
C LEU A 76 2.27 -1.89 0.92
N ALA A 77 2.62 -1.32 -0.24
CA ALA A 77 3.94 -1.51 -0.86
C ALA A 77 5.09 -0.98 0.03
N THR A 78 4.85 0.07 0.82
CA THR A 78 5.85 0.61 1.77
C THR A 78 5.92 -0.16 3.07
N ARG A 79 4.88 -0.92 3.45
CA ARG A 79 4.84 -1.67 4.71
C ARG A 79 5.27 -3.13 4.58
N TYR A 80 5.06 -3.72 3.41
CA TYR A 80 5.34 -5.14 3.18
C TYR A 80 6.27 -5.32 1.99
N SER A 81 7.28 -6.15 2.17
CA SER A 81 8.24 -6.49 1.13
C SER A 81 7.82 -7.71 0.30
N VAL A 82 6.81 -8.43 0.74
CA VAL A 82 6.24 -9.61 0.05
C VAL A 82 4.73 -9.42 -0.07
N ASP A 83 4.15 -9.82 -1.20
CA ASP A 83 2.72 -9.63 -1.46
C ASP A 83 1.83 -10.58 -0.68
N ILE A 84 2.19 -11.86 -0.68
CA ILE A 84 1.40 -12.92 -0.05
C ILE A 84 2.35 -13.88 0.67
N VAL A 85 2.06 -14.17 1.92
CA VAL A 85 2.70 -15.20 2.70
C VAL A 85 1.64 -16.19 3.15
N ALA A 86 1.80 -17.45 2.78
CA ALA A 86 0.99 -18.56 3.26
C ALA A 86 1.83 -19.45 4.16
N MET A 87 1.32 -19.82 5.31
CA MET A 87 1.98 -20.67 6.29
C MET A 87 1.04 -21.81 6.67
N GLY A 88 1.62 -22.98 6.85
CA GLY A 88 0.89 -24.17 7.28
C GLY A 88 1.79 -25.42 7.22
N ASP A 89 1.45 -26.40 8.01
CA ASP A 89 2.23 -27.65 8.10
C ASP A 89 2.03 -28.55 6.87
N ASP A 90 0.91 -28.40 6.15
CA ASP A 90 0.52 -29.24 5.01
C ASP A 90 0.85 -28.60 3.65
N ILE A 91 1.63 -27.53 3.60
CA ILE A 91 2.00 -26.90 2.33
C ILE A 91 2.98 -27.79 1.58
N SER A 92 2.55 -28.30 0.43
CA SER A 92 3.37 -29.16 -0.42
C SER A 92 4.01 -28.38 -1.57
N GLN A 93 5.10 -28.92 -2.12
CA GLN A 93 5.72 -28.37 -3.33
C GLN A 93 4.77 -28.36 -4.54
N GLN A 94 3.80 -29.28 -4.59
CA GLN A 94 2.82 -29.32 -5.68
C GLN A 94 1.87 -28.10 -5.57
N MET A 95 1.39 -27.80 -4.36
CA MET A 95 0.56 -26.60 -4.13
C MET A 95 1.29 -25.32 -4.55
N VAL A 96 2.59 -25.22 -4.29
CA VAL A 96 3.39 -24.06 -4.70
C VAL A 96 3.49 -23.94 -6.22
N LYS A 97 3.63 -25.06 -6.94
CA LYS A 97 3.59 -25.08 -8.40
C LYS A 97 2.24 -24.66 -8.94
N ASP A 98 1.16 -25.19 -8.36
CA ASP A 98 -0.21 -24.83 -8.76
C ASP A 98 -0.46 -23.34 -8.57
N VAL A 99 0.10 -22.73 -7.51
CA VAL A 99 0.03 -21.28 -7.29
C VAL A 99 0.89 -20.51 -8.28
N ALA A 100 2.08 -21.01 -8.62
CA ALA A 100 2.97 -20.36 -9.58
C ALA A 100 2.36 -20.30 -11.00
N ASP A 101 1.48 -21.24 -11.34
CA ASP A 101 0.78 -21.28 -12.63
C ASP A 101 -0.42 -20.31 -12.70
N ILE A 102 -0.79 -19.65 -11.59
CA ILE A 102 -1.89 -18.68 -11.56
C ILE A 102 -1.46 -17.38 -12.29
N ASN A 103 -2.31 -16.92 -13.20
CA ASN A 103 -2.05 -15.65 -13.89
C ASN A 103 -1.98 -14.47 -12.91
N GLY A 104 -0.86 -13.77 -12.92
CA GLY A 104 -0.57 -12.64 -12.02
C GLY A 104 0.41 -12.99 -10.88
N VAL A 105 0.80 -14.24 -10.75
CA VAL A 105 1.91 -14.65 -9.88
C VAL A 105 3.19 -14.63 -10.71
N SER A 106 4.16 -13.82 -10.29
CA SER A 106 5.47 -13.70 -10.97
C SER A 106 6.47 -14.72 -10.45
N ASP A 107 6.57 -14.78 -9.14
CA ASP A 107 7.58 -15.59 -8.45
C ASP A 107 7.01 -16.19 -7.18
N THR A 108 7.50 -17.36 -6.82
CA THR A 108 7.13 -18.08 -5.60
C THR A 108 8.37 -18.61 -4.90
N LEU A 109 8.36 -18.60 -3.58
CA LEU A 109 9.41 -19.20 -2.76
C LEU A 109 8.76 -20.18 -1.77
N TYR A 110 9.18 -21.44 -1.85
CA TYR A 110 8.86 -22.45 -0.85
C TYR A 110 10.06 -22.64 0.10
N ALA A 111 9.85 -22.36 1.36
CA ALA A 111 10.92 -22.40 2.36
C ALA A 111 10.40 -22.91 3.70
N PRO A 112 11.19 -23.68 4.46
CA PRO A 112 10.87 -23.99 5.84
C PRO A 112 10.90 -22.72 6.68
N ALA A 113 9.99 -22.63 7.66
CA ALA A 113 9.92 -21.50 8.55
C ALA A 113 9.67 -21.96 9.98
N VAL A 114 10.19 -21.22 10.95
CA VAL A 114 10.00 -21.47 12.37
C VAL A 114 9.74 -20.17 13.10
N SER A 115 8.78 -20.17 14.02
CA SER A 115 8.55 -19.06 14.92
C SER A 115 9.62 -19.02 15.99
N VAL A 116 10.24 -17.87 16.15
CA VAL A 116 11.32 -17.64 17.12
C VAL A 116 11.08 -16.34 17.87
N THR A 117 11.73 -16.17 18.99
CA THR A 117 11.85 -14.89 19.68
C THR A 117 13.23 -14.33 19.40
N LEU A 118 13.29 -13.13 18.84
CA LEU A 118 14.51 -12.33 18.78
C LEU A 118 14.74 -11.78 20.19
N GLU A 119 15.80 -12.24 20.86
CA GLU A 119 16.00 -11.97 22.28
C GLU A 119 16.40 -10.53 22.54
N LYS A 120 17.34 -10.00 21.77
CA LYS A 120 17.82 -8.65 21.97
C LYS A 120 18.47 -8.09 20.72
N ALA A 121 17.84 -7.08 20.17
CA ALA A 121 18.53 -6.04 19.41
C ALA A 121 18.62 -4.81 20.32
N ASP A 122 19.73 -4.10 20.33
CA ASP A 122 19.94 -2.97 21.23
C ASP A 122 18.76 -1.99 21.20
N GLY A 123 18.16 -1.75 22.38
CA GLY A 123 17.06 -0.82 22.59
C GLY A 123 15.66 -1.37 22.29
N THR A 124 15.51 -2.68 22.02
CA THR A 124 14.20 -3.31 21.81
C THR A 124 13.92 -4.38 22.89
N GLN A 125 12.62 -4.60 23.14
CA GLN A 125 12.16 -5.77 23.92
C GLN A 125 12.22 -7.02 23.04
N PRO A 126 12.30 -8.23 23.63
CA PRO A 126 12.16 -9.48 22.90
C PRO A 126 10.92 -9.45 21.99
N THR A 127 11.10 -9.83 20.73
CA THR A 127 10.06 -9.70 19.71
C THR A 127 9.88 -11.01 18.99
N SER A 128 8.63 -11.46 18.81
CA SER A 128 8.34 -12.63 17.98
C SER A 128 8.69 -12.37 16.53
N ALA A 129 9.42 -13.29 15.92
CA ALA A 129 9.86 -13.24 14.54
C ALA A 129 9.63 -14.60 13.86
N LEU A 130 9.56 -14.58 12.53
CA LEU A 130 9.51 -15.77 11.71
C LEU A 130 10.88 -15.94 11.03
N LEU A 131 11.61 -16.98 11.40
CA LEU A 131 12.87 -17.32 10.75
C LEU A 131 12.59 -18.24 9.57
N VAL A 132 12.95 -17.78 8.37
CA VAL A 132 12.72 -18.48 7.11
C VAL A 132 14.04 -18.98 6.55
N GLY A 133 14.13 -20.30 6.31
CA GLY A 133 15.32 -20.94 5.77
C GLY A 133 15.40 -20.83 4.26
N VAL A 134 16.44 -20.17 3.76
CA VAL A 134 16.70 -20.01 2.32
C VAL A 134 18.08 -20.54 1.96
N LYS A 135 18.29 -20.94 0.70
CA LYS A 135 19.59 -21.44 0.25
C LYS A 135 20.60 -20.33 -0.03
N ASN A 136 20.12 -19.21 -0.50
CA ASN A 136 20.94 -18.04 -0.83
C ASN A 136 20.05 -16.79 -0.91
N ILE A 137 20.70 -15.63 -0.97
CA ILE A 137 20.02 -14.32 -1.04
C ILE A 137 19.22 -14.14 -2.34
N ASP A 138 19.58 -14.81 -3.43
CA ASP A 138 18.92 -14.63 -4.71
C ASP A 138 17.48 -15.15 -4.69
N GLN A 139 17.20 -16.20 -3.93
CA GLN A 139 15.84 -16.68 -3.70
C GLN A 139 14.98 -15.62 -3.00
N VAL A 140 15.57 -14.89 -2.08
CA VAL A 140 14.88 -13.80 -1.37
C VAL A 140 14.63 -12.63 -2.30
N LYS A 141 15.63 -12.25 -3.12
CA LYS A 141 15.52 -11.15 -4.10
C LYS A 141 14.42 -11.37 -5.15
N GLN A 142 14.12 -12.62 -5.49
CA GLN A 142 13.05 -12.94 -6.45
C GLN A 142 11.66 -12.59 -5.94
N VAL A 143 11.39 -12.79 -4.66
CA VAL A 143 10.05 -12.63 -4.07
C VAL A 143 9.89 -11.35 -3.25
N MET A 144 10.97 -10.69 -2.87
CA MET A 144 10.91 -9.45 -2.08
C MET A 144 10.95 -8.20 -2.96
N ARG A 145 10.01 -7.29 -2.72
CA ARG A 145 9.98 -5.94 -3.30
C ARG A 145 10.89 -4.97 -2.55
N ALA A 146 12.07 -5.40 -2.17
CA ALA A 146 13.02 -4.59 -1.45
C ALA A 146 14.33 -4.52 -2.21
N ASN A 147 14.98 -3.36 -2.15
CA ASN A 147 16.35 -3.25 -2.63
C ASN A 147 17.29 -3.77 -1.54
N LEU A 148 17.63 -5.04 -1.59
CA LEU A 148 18.52 -5.67 -0.64
C LEU A 148 20.00 -5.26 -0.84
N GLY A 149 20.29 -4.47 -1.86
CA GLY A 149 21.65 -3.96 -2.12
C GLY A 149 22.68 -5.07 -2.26
N ASN A 150 23.78 -4.92 -1.54
CA ASN A 150 24.87 -5.90 -1.47
C ASN A 150 24.71 -6.90 -0.31
N ALA A 151 23.50 -7.01 0.27
CA ALA A 151 23.27 -7.99 1.33
C ALA A 151 23.60 -9.39 0.84
N SER A 152 24.28 -10.17 1.68
CA SER A 152 24.61 -11.58 1.47
C SER A 152 24.07 -12.38 2.64
N ILE A 153 23.83 -13.66 2.42
CA ILE A 153 23.51 -14.62 3.48
C ILE A 153 24.52 -15.73 3.34
N ASP A 154 25.40 -15.83 4.32
CA ASP A 154 26.34 -16.94 4.46
C ASP A 154 25.69 -18.09 5.26
N SER A 155 26.37 -19.23 5.40
CA SER A 155 25.85 -20.42 6.08
C SER A 155 25.36 -20.17 7.50
N ASP A 156 25.94 -19.20 8.19
CA ASP A 156 25.66 -18.84 9.58
C ASP A 156 25.01 -17.45 9.68
N GLY A 157 24.58 -16.91 8.54
CA GLY A 157 24.03 -15.55 8.42
C GLY A 157 22.52 -15.53 8.45
N VAL A 158 21.98 -14.45 8.98
CA VAL A 158 20.58 -14.11 8.90
C VAL A 158 20.41 -12.70 8.29
N LEU A 159 19.43 -12.54 7.41
CA LEU A 159 19.06 -11.24 6.89
C LEU A 159 18.08 -10.58 7.87
N MET A 160 18.47 -9.42 8.39
CA MET A 160 17.68 -8.66 9.35
C MET A 160 17.31 -7.29 8.81
N PRO A 161 16.13 -6.75 9.15
CA PRO A 161 15.78 -5.39 8.75
C PRO A 161 16.65 -4.36 9.47
N THR A 162 16.90 -3.23 8.82
CA THR A 162 17.61 -2.10 9.45
C THR A 162 16.76 -1.43 10.52
N TYR A 163 15.43 -1.45 10.37
CA TYR A 163 14.50 -0.79 11.29
C TYR A 163 13.44 -1.76 11.79
N ASN A 164 13.09 -1.64 13.07
CA ASN A 164 11.93 -2.31 13.62
C ASN A 164 10.66 -1.75 12.97
N ALA A 165 9.92 -2.60 12.28
CA ALA A 165 8.73 -2.19 11.52
C ALA A 165 7.56 -1.71 12.40
N GLN A 166 7.55 -2.02 13.70
CA GLN A 166 6.52 -1.60 14.64
C GLN A 166 6.82 -0.25 15.26
N THR A 167 8.08 -0.04 15.65
CA THR A 167 8.50 1.16 16.37
C THR A 167 9.18 2.20 15.50
N GLY A 168 9.61 1.83 14.28
CA GLY A 168 10.42 2.67 13.39
C GLY A 168 11.82 2.94 13.89
N LYS A 169 12.25 2.30 14.98
CA LYS A 169 13.61 2.47 15.53
C LYS A 169 14.60 1.61 14.77
N GLU A 170 15.81 2.11 14.61
CA GLU A 170 16.92 1.35 14.07
C GLU A 170 17.26 0.16 14.97
N LEU A 171 17.45 -1.00 14.34
CA LEU A 171 17.90 -2.20 15.02
C LEU A 171 19.42 -2.23 15.01
N GLN A 172 20.00 -2.38 16.19
CA GLN A 172 21.45 -2.52 16.34
C GLN A 172 21.72 -3.89 16.96
N PHE A 173 22.65 -4.61 16.37
CA PHE A 173 23.04 -5.93 16.81
C PHE A 173 24.41 -5.90 17.42
N ALA A 174 24.50 -6.19 18.72
CA ALA A 174 25.77 -6.25 19.42
C ALA A 174 26.71 -7.28 18.76
N ASN A 175 27.93 -6.88 18.47
CA ASN A 175 28.93 -7.70 17.79
C ASN A 175 28.49 -8.22 16.39
N GLY A 176 27.47 -7.61 15.77
CA GLY A 176 26.95 -8.06 14.48
C GLY A 176 26.21 -9.39 14.51
N THR A 177 25.73 -9.83 15.67
CA THR A 177 25.00 -11.08 15.84
C THR A 177 23.59 -10.88 16.33
N ALA A 178 22.65 -11.73 15.87
CA ALA A 178 21.28 -11.79 16.32
C ALA A 178 21.07 -13.09 17.11
N ASP A 179 20.51 -12.96 18.31
CA ASP A 179 20.22 -14.06 19.20
C ASP A 179 18.73 -14.39 19.15
N PHE A 180 18.44 -15.63 18.86
CA PHE A 180 17.08 -16.16 18.78
C PHE A 180 16.87 -17.27 19.80
N SER A 181 15.66 -17.33 20.35
CA SER A 181 15.19 -18.49 21.13
C SER A 181 13.93 -19.06 20.50
N THR A 182 13.72 -20.35 20.69
CA THR A 182 12.50 -21.03 20.29
C THR A 182 12.09 -22.02 21.37
N GLU A 183 10.79 -22.07 21.66
CA GLU A 183 10.21 -23.11 22.51
C GLU A 183 9.91 -24.33 21.61
N TRP A 184 10.70 -25.34 21.71
CA TRP A 184 10.51 -26.60 20.99
C TRP A 184 9.73 -27.59 21.87
N ASN A 185 8.42 -27.70 21.65
CA ASN A 185 7.55 -28.60 22.42
C ASN A 185 7.25 -29.90 21.68
N GLN A 186 8.24 -30.79 21.50
CA GLN A 186 7.91 -32.20 21.26
C GLN A 186 7.99 -33.06 22.53
N ASP A 187 8.74 -32.66 23.56
CA ASP A 187 8.84 -33.38 24.84
C ASP A 187 9.19 -32.44 26.02
N GLY A 188 8.57 -31.27 26.12
CA GLY A 188 8.67 -30.38 27.28
C GLY A 188 10.00 -29.65 27.46
N ASP A 189 9.93 -28.37 27.72
CA ASP A 189 10.87 -27.50 28.45
C ASP A 189 12.28 -27.23 27.89
N ALA A 190 12.62 -27.52 26.66
CA ALA A 190 13.93 -27.13 26.15
C ALA A 190 13.82 -25.86 25.24
N THR A 191 14.05 -24.69 25.82
CA THR A 191 14.37 -23.50 25.05
C THR A 191 15.68 -23.70 24.30
N ARG A 192 15.67 -23.64 22.99
CA ARG A 192 16.89 -23.65 22.18
C ARG A 192 17.25 -22.24 21.80
N SER A 193 18.50 -21.87 21.98
CA SER A 193 19.07 -20.61 21.53
C SER A 193 19.90 -20.81 20.25
N LEU A 194 19.82 -19.85 19.35
CA LEU A 194 20.56 -19.81 18.10
C LEU A 194 21.14 -18.42 17.92
N THR A 195 22.43 -18.31 17.74
CA THR A 195 23.11 -17.04 17.42
C THR A 195 23.56 -17.07 15.96
N LEU A 196 23.16 -16.08 15.19
CA LEU A 196 23.48 -15.96 13.76
C LEU A 196 24.14 -14.60 13.48
N GLN A 197 24.99 -14.54 12.45
CA GLN A 197 25.56 -13.26 11.96
C GLN A 197 24.45 -12.42 11.31
N ALA A 198 24.24 -11.21 11.84
CA ALA A 198 23.19 -10.32 11.38
C ALA A 198 23.67 -9.49 10.17
N ASN A 199 23.17 -9.81 8.99
CA ASN A 199 23.33 -9.02 7.79
C ASN A 199 22.12 -8.12 7.63
N GLN A 200 22.29 -6.81 7.70
CA GLN A 200 21.18 -5.87 7.66
C GLN A 200 20.88 -5.37 6.24
N ALA A 201 19.60 -5.29 5.93
CA ALA A 201 19.12 -4.66 4.70
C ALA A 201 17.85 -3.85 4.93
N ASP A 202 17.59 -2.88 4.08
CA ASP A 202 16.39 -2.05 4.16
C ASP A 202 15.22 -2.76 3.47
N TYR A 203 14.57 -3.65 4.23
CA TYR A 203 13.31 -4.26 3.83
C TYR A 203 12.23 -4.06 4.89
N ARG A 204 10.99 -4.22 4.49
CA ARG A 204 9.81 -4.05 5.34
C ARG A 204 9.31 -5.41 5.83
N ARG A 205 8.23 -5.41 6.59
CA ARG A 205 7.60 -6.63 7.09
C ARG A 205 7.35 -7.65 5.98
N VAL A 206 7.59 -8.89 6.29
CA VAL A 206 7.25 -10.02 5.41
C VAL A 206 5.79 -10.44 5.64
N SER A 207 5.30 -10.35 6.87
CA SER A 207 3.91 -10.67 7.19
C SER A 207 3.32 -9.70 8.22
N ALA A 208 1.97 -9.69 8.34
CA ALA A 208 1.29 -8.86 9.34
C ALA A 208 1.49 -9.38 10.78
N GLN A 209 1.76 -10.66 10.94
CA GLN A 209 1.87 -11.32 12.23
C GLN A 209 3.28 -11.23 12.82
N TYR A 210 4.29 -11.24 11.95
CA TYR A 210 5.69 -11.19 12.35
C TYR A 210 6.34 -9.94 11.76
N GLY A 211 7.02 -9.21 12.62
CA GLY A 211 7.68 -7.94 12.28
C GLY A 211 9.07 -8.12 11.74
#